data_6ad9d0cb681e58c9e6a6def01d4c69c4
#
_entry.id   6ad9d0cb681e58c9e6a6def01d4c69c4
#
_cell.length_a   1.000
_cell.length_b   1.000
_cell.length_c   1.000
_cell.angle_alpha   90.00
_cell.angle_beta   90.00
_cell.angle_gamma   90.00
#
_symmetry.space_group_name_H-M   'P 1'
#
loop_
_entity.id
_entity.type
_entity.pdbx_description
1 polymer ?
#
loop_
_entity_poly.entity_id
_entity_poly.type
_entity_poly.pdbx_seq_one_letter_code
_entity_poly.pdbx_strand_id
1 'polypeptide(L)'
;YNRLAIQRLCKDAKVLDCFTHTGSFALNAGIAGASSVLGVDASELAIKQAEKNAELNGLSDRVRFMNRDVFALLPELEKQGEKFDMVILDPPAFTKSRSSVKNAVKGYREINLRGMKLVKDGGFLATCSCSHFMDYELFTKTIAQAARNVHVRLRQVEFRTQSPDHPILWAADESYYLKFYIFQVCREY
;
A
#
# COMPACT_ATOMS: atom_id res chain seq x y z
N TYR A 1 -14.34 1.77 -1.74
CA TYR A 1 -14.11 3.19 -1.49
C TYR A 1 -12.64 3.57 -1.70
N ASN A 2 -11.70 3.17 -0.84
CA ASN A 2 -10.27 3.51 -0.98
C ASN A 2 -9.62 2.82 -2.20
N ARG A 3 -10.03 1.61 -2.55
CA ARG A 3 -9.55 0.88 -3.72
C ARG A 3 -9.87 1.59 -5.04
N LEU A 4 -10.98 2.31 -5.12
CA LEU A 4 -11.33 3.13 -6.28
C LEU A 4 -10.49 4.42 -6.39
N ALA A 5 -9.97 4.91 -5.26
CA ALA A 5 -9.21 6.17 -5.25
C ALA A 5 -7.93 6.12 -6.10
N ILE A 6 -7.31 4.92 -6.23
CA ILE A 6 -6.09 4.76 -7.01
C ILE A 6 -6.32 4.74 -8.51
N GLN A 7 -7.55 4.42 -8.98
CA GLN A 7 -7.83 4.18 -10.40
C GLN A 7 -7.37 5.33 -11.30
N ARG A 8 -7.63 6.58 -10.89
CA ARG A 8 -7.25 7.78 -11.66
C ARG A 8 -5.72 7.94 -11.86
N LEU A 9 -4.91 7.19 -11.10
CA LEU A 9 -3.45 7.26 -11.12
C LEU A 9 -2.80 6.04 -11.77
N CYS A 10 -3.61 5.06 -12.24
CA CYS A 10 -3.11 3.77 -12.69
C CYS A 10 -3.08 3.60 -14.22
N LYS A 11 -3.66 4.52 -15.00
CA LYS A 11 -3.63 4.41 -16.46
C LYS A 11 -2.19 4.35 -16.97
N ASP A 12 -1.88 3.34 -17.78
CA ASP A 12 -0.56 3.05 -18.36
C ASP A 12 0.57 2.82 -17.29
N ALA A 13 0.22 2.71 -16.02
CA ALA A 13 1.15 2.59 -14.91
C ALA A 13 1.65 1.15 -14.71
N LYS A 14 2.91 1.00 -14.28
CA LYS A 14 3.44 -0.22 -13.67
C LYS A 14 3.19 -0.16 -12.17
N VAL A 15 2.38 -1.09 -11.63
CA VAL A 15 1.88 -1.06 -10.25
C VAL A 15 2.39 -2.24 -9.44
N LEU A 16 2.81 -1.99 -8.20
CA LEU A 16 3.11 -3.01 -7.19
C LEU A 16 2.08 -2.89 -6.05
N ASP A 17 1.32 -3.96 -5.80
CA ASP A 17 0.33 -4.07 -4.74
C ASP A 17 0.80 -5.05 -3.66
N CYS A 18 1.32 -4.51 -2.56
CA CYS A 18 1.84 -5.27 -1.43
C CYS A 18 0.74 -5.57 -0.41
N PHE A 19 0.72 -6.81 0.09
CA PHE A 19 -0.34 -7.33 0.95
C PHE A 19 -1.69 -7.37 0.23
N THR A 20 -1.64 -7.83 -1.02
CA THR A 20 -2.75 -7.74 -1.98
C THR A 20 -3.99 -8.53 -1.56
N HIS A 21 -3.84 -9.50 -0.64
CA HIS A 21 -4.88 -10.43 -0.21
C HIS A 21 -5.57 -11.08 -1.42
N THR A 22 -6.86 -10.88 -1.63
CA THR A 22 -7.61 -11.41 -2.79
C THR A 22 -7.53 -10.53 -4.05
N GLY A 23 -6.56 -9.61 -4.12
CA GLY A 23 -6.25 -8.82 -5.31
C GLY A 23 -7.04 -7.52 -5.48
N SER A 24 -7.73 -7.04 -4.44
CA SER A 24 -8.69 -5.94 -4.62
C SER A 24 -8.09 -4.64 -5.13
N PHE A 25 -6.90 -4.21 -4.67
CA PHE A 25 -6.21 -3.04 -5.21
C PHE A 25 -5.64 -3.34 -6.60
N ALA A 26 -4.98 -4.50 -6.76
CA ALA A 26 -4.40 -4.92 -8.03
C ALA A 26 -5.43 -4.97 -9.16
N LEU A 27 -6.62 -5.52 -8.91
CA LEU A 27 -7.71 -5.58 -9.88
C LEU A 27 -8.24 -4.19 -10.24
N ASN A 28 -8.39 -3.28 -9.26
CA ASN A 28 -8.78 -1.91 -9.53
C ASN A 28 -7.73 -1.15 -10.37
N ALA A 29 -6.45 -1.41 -10.17
CA ALA A 29 -5.40 -0.87 -11.02
C ALA A 29 -5.48 -1.44 -12.45
N GLY A 30 -5.70 -2.74 -12.59
CA GLY A 30 -5.88 -3.41 -13.90
C GLY A 30 -7.09 -2.88 -14.67
N ILE A 31 -8.26 -2.75 -14.03
CA ILE A 31 -9.48 -2.16 -14.60
C ILE A 31 -9.24 -0.72 -15.07
N ALA A 32 -8.44 0.04 -14.32
CA ALA A 32 -8.09 1.42 -14.66
C ALA A 32 -7.08 1.55 -15.82
N GLY A 33 -6.65 0.45 -16.41
CA GLY A 33 -5.75 0.44 -17.57
C GLY A 33 -4.27 0.48 -17.20
N ALA A 34 -3.87 -0.04 -16.05
CA ALA A 34 -2.46 -0.24 -15.74
C ALA A 34 -1.78 -1.10 -16.81
N SER A 35 -0.54 -0.77 -17.20
CA SER A 35 0.23 -1.54 -18.16
C SER A 35 0.65 -2.90 -17.62
N SER A 36 0.96 -2.95 -16.32
CA SER A 36 1.23 -4.19 -15.59
C SER A 36 1.00 -4.00 -14.10
N VAL A 37 0.50 -5.03 -13.45
CA VAL A 37 0.28 -5.05 -11.99
C VAL A 37 0.87 -6.33 -11.41
N LEU A 38 1.65 -6.19 -10.35
CA LEU A 38 2.12 -7.28 -9.52
C LEU A 38 1.49 -7.19 -8.13
N GLY A 39 0.59 -8.12 -7.80
CA GLY A 39 0.05 -8.28 -6.46
C GLY A 39 0.85 -9.31 -5.66
N VAL A 40 1.20 -8.99 -4.41
CA VAL A 40 2.03 -9.85 -3.56
C VAL A 40 1.38 -10.08 -2.22
N ASP A 41 1.32 -11.33 -1.79
CA ASP A 41 0.86 -11.74 -0.46
C ASP A 41 1.56 -13.01 0.01
N ALA A 42 1.72 -13.16 1.32
CA ALA A 42 2.31 -14.35 1.92
C ALA A 42 1.32 -15.54 1.99
N SER A 43 0.03 -15.29 1.82
CA SER A 43 -1.02 -16.32 1.86
C SER A 43 -1.22 -16.94 0.48
N GLU A 44 -0.82 -18.20 0.30
CA GLU A 44 -1.06 -18.95 -0.92
C GLU A 44 -2.55 -19.04 -1.28
N LEU A 45 -3.42 -19.22 -0.27
CA LEU A 45 -4.87 -19.28 -0.48
C LEU A 45 -5.42 -17.94 -1.02
N ALA A 46 -4.93 -16.83 -0.47
CA ALA A 46 -5.34 -15.50 -0.94
C ALA A 46 -4.87 -15.25 -2.39
N ILE A 47 -3.65 -15.65 -2.73
CA ILE A 47 -3.12 -15.55 -4.09
C ILE A 47 -3.93 -16.39 -5.07
N LYS A 48 -4.23 -17.64 -4.77
CA LYS A 48 -5.12 -18.49 -5.61
C LYS A 48 -6.49 -17.85 -5.85
N GLN A 49 -7.05 -17.20 -4.83
CA GLN A 49 -8.31 -16.49 -4.99
C GLN A 49 -8.15 -15.20 -5.83
N ALA A 50 -7.04 -14.49 -5.66
CA ALA A 50 -6.72 -13.28 -6.45
C ALA A 50 -6.56 -13.61 -7.94
N GLU A 51 -5.90 -14.73 -8.28
CA GLU A 51 -5.77 -15.22 -9.65
C GLU A 51 -7.13 -15.52 -10.29
N LYS A 52 -8.01 -16.25 -9.58
CA LYS A 52 -9.38 -16.48 -10.03
C LYS A 52 -10.18 -15.19 -10.22
N ASN A 53 -9.99 -14.23 -9.33
CA ASN A 53 -10.64 -12.93 -9.46
C ASN A 53 -10.12 -12.17 -10.71
N ALA A 54 -8.83 -12.28 -11.05
CA ALA A 54 -8.30 -11.69 -12.27
C ALA A 54 -8.88 -12.36 -13.54
N GLU A 55 -9.00 -13.68 -13.56
CA GLU A 55 -9.65 -14.41 -14.65
C GLU A 55 -11.10 -13.97 -14.85
N LEU A 56 -11.88 -13.92 -13.77
CA LEU A 56 -13.29 -13.50 -13.80
C LEU A 56 -13.49 -12.07 -14.32
N ASN A 57 -12.48 -11.20 -14.15
CA ASN A 57 -12.50 -9.82 -14.62
C ASN A 57 -11.79 -9.63 -15.98
N GLY A 58 -11.26 -10.70 -16.60
CA GLY A 58 -10.54 -10.61 -17.89
C GLY A 58 -9.23 -9.83 -17.80
N LEU A 59 -8.53 -9.91 -16.65
CA LEU A 59 -7.33 -9.12 -16.36
C LEU A 59 -6.03 -9.94 -16.29
N SER A 60 -6.07 -11.24 -16.56
CA SER A 60 -4.91 -12.15 -16.42
C SER A 60 -3.75 -11.84 -17.37
N ASP A 61 -3.98 -11.04 -18.39
CA ASP A 61 -2.95 -10.56 -19.32
C ASP A 61 -2.00 -9.53 -18.68
N ARG A 62 -2.50 -8.73 -17.75
CA ARG A 62 -1.79 -7.58 -17.16
C ARG A 62 -1.68 -7.59 -15.63
N VAL A 63 -2.52 -8.36 -14.93
CA VAL A 63 -2.49 -8.49 -13.46
C VAL A 63 -1.97 -9.87 -13.10
N ARG A 64 -0.83 -9.91 -12.43
CA ARG A 64 -0.19 -11.14 -11.96
C ARG A 64 -0.05 -11.11 -10.46
N PHE A 65 0.02 -12.30 -9.85
CA PHE A 65 0.16 -12.44 -8.41
C PHE A 65 1.38 -13.30 -8.06
N MET A 66 1.94 -13.05 -6.87
CA MET A 66 3.11 -13.76 -6.37
C MET A 66 2.92 -14.09 -4.89
N ASN A 67 3.05 -15.36 -4.55
CA ASN A 67 3.08 -15.80 -3.15
C ASN A 67 4.48 -15.59 -2.57
N ARG A 68 4.68 -14.48 -1.86
CA ARG A 68 5.96 -14.10 -1.23
C ARG A 68 5.71 -13.23 0.00
N ASP A 69 6.65 -13.30 0.94
CA ASP A 69 6.74 -12.34 2.03
C ASP A 69 7.18 -10.97 1.49
N VAL A 70 6.37 -9.94 1.75
CA VAL A 70 6.63 -8.56 1.30
C VAL A 70 7.92 -8.01 1.91
N PHE A 71 8.21 -8.29 3.19
CA PHE A 71 9.43 -7.82 3.83
C PHE A 71 10.71 -8.40 3.21
N ALA A 72 10.65 -9.62 2.69
CA ALA A 72 11.74 -10.23 1.97
C ALA A 72 11.83 -9.71 0.52
N LEU A 73 10.69 -9.55 -0.15
CA LEU A 73 10.62 -9.17 -1.57
C LEU A 73 11.06 -7.72 -1.84
N LEU A 74 10.62 -6.74 -1.01
CA LEU A 74 10.91 -5.33 -1.27
C LEU A 74 12.43 -5.04 -1.38
N PRO A 75 13.30 -5.54 -0.48
CA PRO A 75 14.76 -5.41 -0.64
C PRO A 75 15.33 -6.08 -1.89
N GLU A 76 14.75 -7.21 -2.32
CA GLU A 76 15.18 -7.91 -3.55
C GLU A 76 14.88 -7.05 -4.79
N LEU A 77 13.66 -6.51 -4.89
CA LEU A 77 13.26 -5.60 -5.97
C LEU A 77 14.12 -4.33 -6.01
N GLU A 78 14.45 -3.77 -4.84
CA GLU A 78 15.35 -2.62 -4.74
C GLU A 78 16.75 -2.96 -5.28
N LYS A 79 17.31 -4.12 -4.91
CA LYS A 79 18.62 -4.60 -5.39
C LYS A 79 18.63 -4.87 -6.89
N GLN A 80 17.50 -5.29 -7.47
CA GLN A 80 17.32 -5.50 -8.90
C GLN A 80 17.13 -4.19 -9.68
N GLY A 81 17.01 -3.05 -9.00
CA GLY A 81 16.77 -1.75 -9.62
C GLY A 81 15.35 -1.55 -10.13
N GLU A 82 14.40 -2.38 -9.69
CA GLU A 82 13.00 -2.29 -10.09
C GLU A 82 12.38 -0.95 -9.67
N LYS A 83 11.54 -0.41 -10.57
CA LYS A 83 10.80 0.83 -10.34
C LYS A 83 9.36 0.70 -10.81
N PHE A 84 8.46 1.33 -10.06
CA PHE A 84 7.03 1.33 -10.30
C PHE A 84 6.49 2.76 -10.37
N ASP A 85 5.48 2.96 -11.18
CA ASP A 85 4.76 4.24 -11.23
C ASP A 85 3.87 4.40 -9.99
N MET A 86 3.40 3.26 -9.43
CA MET A 86 2.64 3.24 -8.18
C MET A 86 3.03 2.03 -7.33
N VAL A 87 3.22 2.28 -6.02
CA VAL A 87 3.37 1.23 -5.01
C VAL A 87 2.23 1.38 -4.00
N ILE A 88 1.57 0.28 -3.68
CA ILE A 88 0.48 0.21 -2.71
C ILE A 88 0.93 -0.65 -1.53
N LEU A 89 0.75 -0.15 -0.31
CA LEU A 89 1.10 -0.80 0.94
C LEU A 89 -0.14 -0.87 1.84
N ASP A 90 -0.84 -2.01 1.82
CA ASP A 90 -2.02 -2.28 2.66
C ASP A 90 -1.76 -3.43 3.65
N PRO A 91 -0.82 -3.26 4.59
CA PRO A 91 -0.44 -4.32 5.50
C PRO A 91 -1.56 -4.66 6.48
N PRO A 92 -1.56 -5.88 7.03
CA PRO A 92 -2.40 -6.20 8.17
C PRO A 92 -2.01 -5.33 9.38
N ALA A 93 -2.88 -5.27 10.38
CA ALA A 93 -2.60 -4.54 11.60
C ALA A 93 -1.34 -5.08 12.29
N PHE A 94 -0.23 -4.34 12.26
CA PHE A 94 1.02 -4.75 12.89
C PHE A 94 1.00 -4.66 14.42
N THR A 95 -0.03 -4.03 15.00
CA THR A 95 -0.24 -4.01 16.44
C THR A 95 -1.70 -4.19 16.81
N LYS A 96 -1.92 -5.02 17.81
CA LYS A 96 -3.23 -5.25 18.45
C LYS A 96 -3.22 -4.84 19.93
N SER A 97 -2.10 -4.27 20.43
CA SER A 97 -1.94 -3.86 21.81
C SER A 97 -0.96 -2.69 21.94
N ARG A 98 -1.06 -1.93 23.03
CA ARG A 98 -0.13 -0.84 23.33
C ARG A 98 1.32 -1.31 23.47
N SER A 99 1.55 -2.49 23.99
CA SER A 99 2.89 -3.05 24.20
C SER A 99 3.64 -3.35 22.89
N SER A 100 2.92 -3.61 21.80
CA SER A 100 3.51 -3.94 20.48
C SER A 100 3.66 -2.72 19.54
N VAL A 101 3.24 -1.52 19.95
CA VAL A 101 3.30 -0.29 19.12
C VAL A 101 4.71 0.00 18.62
N LYS A 102 5.75 -0.13 19.46
CA LYS A 102 7.15 0.12 19.05
C LYS A 102 7.59 -0.77 17.89
N ASN A 103 7.18 -2.03 17.90
CA ASN A 103 7.49 -2.98 16.81
C ASN A 103 6.68 -2.66 15.55
N ALA A 104 5.40 -2.27 15.71
CA ALA A 104 4.57 -1.82 14.59
C ALA A 104 5.17 -0.60 13.89
N VAL A 105 5.64 0.41 14.63
CA VAL A 105 6.33 1.59 14.08
C VAL A 105 7.54 1.18 13.24
N LYS A 106 8.34 0.21 13.71
CA LYS A 106 9.48 -0.31 12.92
C LYS A 106 9.01 -0.94 11.63
N GLY A 107 7.98 -1.80 11.67
CA GLY A 107 7.43 -2.47 10.49
C GLY A 107 6.85 -1.46 9.48
N TYR A 108 6.00 -0.54 9.92
CA TYR A 108 5.45 0.51 9.04
C TYR A 108 6.54 1.39 8.45
N ARG A 109 7.55 1.76 9.24
CA ARG A 109 8.69 2.56 8.73
C ARG A 109 9.45 1.79 7.65
N GLU A 110 9.75 0.52 7.87
CA GLU A 110 10.51 -0.30 6.92
C GLU A 110 9.78 -0.46 5.59
N ILE A 111 8.52 -0.87 5.59
CA ILE A 111 7.77 -1.04 4.33
C ILE A 111 7.59 0.27 3.57
N ASN A 112 7.32 1.40 4.29
CA ASN A 112 7.17 2.70 3.65
C ASN A 112 8.50 3.19 3.06
N LEU A 113 9.62 3.00 3.79
CA LEU A 113 10.96 3.31 3.30
C LEU A 113 11.26 2.54 2.00
N ARG A 114 11.05 1.22 1.99
CA ARG A 114 11.27 0.38 0.81
C ARG A 114 10.32 0.73 -0.33
N GLY A 115 9.04 0.92 -0.01
CA GLY A 115 8.06 1.35 -1.01
C GLY A 115 8.46 2.65 -1.71
N MET A 116 8.87 3.68 -0.97
CA MET A 116 9.35 4.95 -1.53
C MET A 116 10.58 4.78 -2.44
N LYS A 117 11.49 3.87 -2.09
CA LYS A 117 12.65 3.57 -2.93
C LYS A 117 12.27 2.93 -4.27
N LEU A 118 11.19 2.14 -4.29
CA LEU A 118 10.69 1.48 -5.49
C LEU A 118 9.81 2.37 -6.37
N VAL A 119 9.28 3.47 -5.84
CA VAL A 119 8.52 4.44 -6.64
C VAL A 119 9.47 5.23 -7.55
N LYS A 120 9.09 5.43 -8.82
CA LYS A 120 9.76 6.37 -9.75
C LYS A 120 9.64 7.80 -9.22
N ASP A 121 10.54 8.68 -9.64
CA ASP A 121 10.38 10.11 -9.36
C ASP A 121 9.08 10.63 -10.00
N GLY A 122 8.29 11.39 -9.23
CA GLY A 122 6.95 11.84 -9.62
C GLY A 122 5.86 10.78 -9.54
N GLY A 123 6.19 9.51 -9.28
CA GLY A 123 5.23 8.42 -9.09
C GLY A 123 4.50 8.48 -7.74
N PHE A 124 3.67 7.48 -7.46
CA PHE A 124 2.74 7.51 -6.33
C PHE A 124 2.98 6.38 -5.33
N LEU A 125 2.83 6.70 -4.05
CA LEU A 125 2.76 5.77 -2.94
C LEU A 125 1.37 5.84 -2.31
N ALA A 126 0.62 4.74 -2.34
CA ALA A 126 -0.57 4.55 -1.52
C ALA A 126 -0.18 3.73 -0.28
N THR A 127 -0.45 4.22 0.91
CA THR A 127 -0.08 3.52 2.15
C THR A 127 -1.15 3.66 3.21
N CYS A 128 -1.39 2.59 3.96
CA CYS A 128 -2.41 2.60 4.99
C CYS A 128 -2.01 1.86 6.26
N SER A 129 -2.76 2.16 7.30
CA SER A 129 -2.75 1.44 8.57
C SER A 129 -4.19 1.26 9.06
N CYS A 130 -4.58 0.01 9.30
CA CYS A 130 -5.84 -0.34 9.95
C CYS A 130 -5.68 -0.58 11.47
N SER A 131 -4.52 -0.30 12.05
CA SER A 131 -4.28 -0.43 13.49
C SER A 131 -4.84 0.75 14.26
N HIS A 132 -5.72 0.49 15.22
CA HIS A 132 -6.22 1.51 16.16
C HIS A 132 -5.05 2.14 16.97
N PHE A 133 -4.12 1.32 17.48
CA PHE A 133 -2.96 1.80 18.26
C PHE A 133 -1.88 2.52 17.43
N MET A 134 -1.99 2.52 16.13
CA MET A 134 -1.22 3.37 15.21
C MET A 134 -2.12 4.55 14.84
N ASP A 135 -2.21 5.53 15.74
CA ASP A 135 -3.02 6.71 15.51
C ASP A 135 -2.52 7.57 14.33
N TYR A 136 -3.27 8.59 13.99
CA TYR A 136 -2.97 9.49 12.87
C TYR A 136 -1.58 10.14 13.01
N GLU A 137 -1.28 10.69 14.18
CA GLU A 137 -0.03 11.43 14.41
C GLU A 137 1.19 10.52 14.33
N LEU A 138 1.10 9.35 14.99
CA LEU A 138 2.16 8.37 15.00
C LEU A 138 2.43 7.81 13.60
N PHE A 139 1.37 7.51 12.83
CA PHE A 139 1.50 7.00 11.47
C PHE A 139 2.13 8.04 10.55
N THR A 140 1.63 9.29 10.59
CA THR A 140 2.18 10.42 9.81
C THR A 140 3.66 10.67 10.16
N LYS A 141 4.01 10.68 11.44
CA LYS A 141 5.40 10.83 11.90
C LYS A 141 6.29 9.69 11.41
N THR A 142 5.78 8.46 11.41
CA THR A 142 6.50 7.27 10.94
C THR A 142 6.79 7.36 9.43
N ILE A 143 5.81 7.75 8.62
CA ILE A 143 5.98 7.95 7.17
C ILE A 143 6.96 9.08 6.89
N ALA A 144 6.81 10.23 7.56
CA ALA A 144 7.71 11.37 7.40
C ALA A 144 9.17 11.02 7.75
N GLN A 145 9.39 10.19 8.77
CA GLN A 145 10.72 9.70 9.09
C GLN A 145 11.28 8.76 8.01
N ALA A 146 10.45 7.87 7.47
CA ALA A 146 10.85 7.00 6.36
C ALA A 146 11.26 7.83 5.12
N ALA A 147 10.49 8.87 4.78
CA ALA A 147 10.78 9.77 3.66
C ALA A 147 12.13 10.48 3.82
N ARG A 148 12.41 11.03 5.02
CA ARG A 148 13.72 11.65 5.32
C ARG A 148 14.87 10.67 5.12
N ASN A 149 14.70 9.41 5.54
CA ASN A 149 15.75 8.39 5.45
C ASN A 149 16.10 7.98 4.01
N VAL A 150 15.22 8.26 3.05
CA VAL A 150 15.44 7.95 1.62
C VAL A 150 15.55 9.21 0.75
N HIS A 151 15.65 10.40 1.40
CA HIS A 151 15.83 11.70 0.73
C HIS A 151 14.78 11.97 -0.34
N VAL A 152 13.49 11.80 0.02
CA VAL A 152 12.35 12.12 -0.85
C VAL A 152 11.42 13.11 -0.17
N ARG A 153 10.77 13.95 -0.96
CA ARG A 153 9.63 14.77 -0.56
C ARG A 153 8.33 14.05 -0.91
N LEU A 154 7.40 14.05 0.02
CA LEU A 154 6.06 13.53 -0.18
C LEU A 154 5.09 14.70 -0.34
N ARG A 155 4.38 14.74 -1.47
CA ARG A 155 3.23 15.63 -1.67
C ARG A 155 1.98 14.83 -1.41
N GLN A 156 1.23 15.19 -0.36
CA GLN A 156 -0.04 14.52 -0.08
C GLN A 156 -1.05 14.85 -1.17
N VAL A 157 -1.48 13.83 -1.88
CA VAL A 157 -2.51 13.92 -2.92
C VAL A 157 -3.88 13.69 -2.31
N GLU A 158 -3.96 12.74 -1.37
CA GLU A 158 -5.22 12.36 -0.75
C GLU A 158 -5.01 11.79 0.65
N PHE A 159 -5.98 12.04 1.53
CA PHE A 159 -6.14 11.36 2.81
C PHE A 159 -7.58 10.88 2.93
N ARG A 160 -7.74 9.61 3.31
CA ARG A 160 -9.04 8.98 3.52
C ARG A 160 -9.06 8.14 4.78
N THR A 161 -10.24 7.96 5.31
CA THR A 161 -10.56 7.04 6.39
C THR A 161 -11.27 5.79 5.84
N GLN A 162 -11.90 5.02 6.71
CA GLN A 162 -12.72 3.88 6.31
C GLN A 162 -13.91 4.29 5.46
N SER A 163 -14.47 3.32 4.75
CA SER A 163 -15.63 3.55 3.90
C SER A 163 -16.92 3.73 4.73
N PRO A 164 -17.96 4.34 4.16
CA PRO A 164 -19.21 4.67 4.89
C PRO A 164 -19.96 3.47 5.48
N ASP A 165 -19.74 2.27 4.98
CA ASP A 165 -20.27 1.01 5.56
C ASP A 165 -19.59 0.62 6.89
N HIS A 166 -18.50 1.31 7.25
CA HIS A 166 -17.81 1.22 8.53
C HIS A 166 -17.78 2.62 9.18
N PRO A 167 -18.89 3.12 9.69
CA PRO A 167 -18.99 4.51 10.15
C PRO A 167 -18.11 4.80 11.37
N ILE A 168 -17.58 6.02 11.42
CA ILE A 168 -16.89 6.51 12.62
C ILE A 168 -17.96 6.99 13.62
N LEU A 169 -17.91 6.43 14.82
CA LEU A 169 -18.77 6.81 15.92
C LEU A 169 -18.07 7.87 16.77
N TRP A 170 -18.60 9.07 16.83
CA TRP A 170 -17.96 10.20 17.51
C TRP A 170 -17.78 10.02 19.03
N ALA A 171 -18.52 9.10 19.64
CA ALA A 171 -18.38 8.74 21.05
C ALA A 171 -17.48 7.52 21.30
N ALA A 172 -16.84 6.98 20.26
CA ALA A 172 -16.02 5.76 20.32
C ALA A 172 -14.77 5.90 19.44
N ASP A 173 -13.67 6.35 20.06
CA ASP A 173 -12.39 6.60 19.37
C ASP A 173 -11.85 5.36 18.65
N GLU A 174 -12.12 4.17 19.17
CA GLU A 174 -11.74 2.89 18.57
C GLU A 174 -12.39 2.63 17.22
N SER A 175 -13.48 3.29 16.91
CA SER A 175 -14.13 3.21 15.59
C SER A 175 -13.33 3.92 14.49
N TYR A 176 -12.43 4.84 14.84
CA TYR A 176 -11.53 5.52 13.92
C TYR A 176 -10.22 4.75 13.78
N TYR A 177 -10.18 3.77 12.89
CA TYR A 177 -9.03 2.86 12.80
C TYR A 177 -8.24 2.95 11.49
N LEU A 178 -8.86 3.37 10.38
CA LEU A 178 -8.19 3.38 9.07
C LEU A 178 -7.60 4.75 8.73
N LYS A 179 -6.33 4.76 8.42
CA LYS A 179 -5.59 5.89 7.84
C LYS A 179 -5.08 5.44 6.49
N PHE A 180 -5.54 6.07 5.41
CA PHE A 180 -5.14 5.79 4.04
C PHE A 180 -4.63 7.07 3.38
N TYR A 181 -3.39 7.04 2.92
CA TYR A 181 -2.76 8.14 2.22
C TYR A 181 -2.42 7.78 0.79
N ILE A 182 -2.51 8.76 -0.11
CA ILE A 182 -1.84 8.74 -1.41
C ILE A 182 -0.86 9.92 -1.43
N PHE A 183 0.41 9.62 -1.68
CA PHE A 183 1.47 10.61 -1.83
C PHE A 183 2.05 10.54 -3.24
N GLN A 184 2.38 11.71 -3.81
CA GLN A 184 3.35 11.79 -4.89
C GLN A 184 4.76 11.81 -4.28
N VAL A 185 5.63 10.96 -4.79
CA VAL A 185 7.02 10.83 -4.34
C VAL A 185 7.92 11.67 -5.27
N CYS A 186 8.57 12.69 -4.72
CA CYS A 186 9.48 13.56 -5.46
C CYS A 186 10.90 13.40 -4.90
N ARG A 187 11.88 13.11 -5.77
CA ARG A 187 13.28 13.00 -5.35
C ARG A 187 13.87 14.38 -5.16
N GLU A 188 14.73 14.49 -4.17
CA GLU A 188 15.59 15.68 -3.99
C GLU A 188 16.87 15.45 -4.79
N TYR A 189 17.16 16.35 -5.72
CA TYR A 189 18.41 16.38 -6.47
C TYR A 189 19.41 17.28 -5.76
#